data_cb0744a96a6ed4bec981275a2a3b1a3d
#
_entry.id   cb0744a96a6ed4bec981275a2a3b1a3d
#
_cell.length_a   1.000
_cell.length_b   1.000
_cell.length_c   1.000
_cell.angle_alpha   90.00
_cell.angle_beta   90.00
_cell.angle_gamma   90.00
#
_symmetry.space_group_name_H-M   'P 1'
#
loop_
_entity.id
_entity.type
_entity.pdbx_description
1 polymer ?
#
loop_
_entity_poly.entity_id
_entity_poly.type
_entity_poly.pdbx_seq_one_letter_code
_entity_poly.pdbx_strand_id
1 'polypeptide(L)'
;MKRRQAELFGALGENYGALPEGFVFQPDFISSDEERALLEEIARLPLEAAKYKQYTARRRIAYFGFGYDFTANRLGAAPPAPAFLGPLRDKVAAWMSLAPAALEQALVTEYRPGTPLGWHRDAPDFGRVAGVSLGGWARMRLRRYPRGKDTPIVLELAPRSAYQMQGAARWQWQHSMLPTRMLRYSITFRTRERS
;
A
#
# COMPACT_ATOMS: atom_id res chain seq x y z
N MET A 1 -10.38 0.95 -22.43
CA MET A 1 -10.00 0.87 -20.99
C MET A 1 -10.60 1.99 -20.13
N LYS A 2 -10.63 3.25 -20.55
CA LYS A 2 -11.19 4.38 -19.76
C LYS A 2 -12.70 4.26 -19.42
N ARG A 3 -13.53 3.66 -20.28
CA ARG A 3 -14.98 3.49 -20.05
C ARG A 3 -15.30 2.52 -18.89
N ARG A 4 -14.61 1.38 -18.78
CA ARG A 4 -14.84 0.39 -17.69
C ARG A 4 -14.53 0.94 -16.30
N GLN A 5 -13.54 1.82 -16.21
CA GLN A 5 -13.16 2.46 -14.95
C GLN A 5 -14.24 3.46 -14.49
N ALA A 6 -14.82 4.22 -15.44
CA ALA A 6 -15.91 5.15 -15.14
C ALA A 6 -17.19 4.44 -14.69
N GLU A 7 -17.50 3.25 -15.24
CA GLU A 7 -18.68 2.44 -14.84
C GLU A 7 -18.51 1.82 -13.46
N LEU A 8 -17.30 1.39 -13.07
CA LEU A 8 -17.02 0.91 -11.69
C LEU A 8 -17.15 2.03 -10.65
N PHE A 9 -16.72 3.24 -11.00
CA PHE A 9 -16.85 4.41 -10.11
C PHE A 9 -18.29 4.90 -10.00
N GLY A 10 -19.11 4.73 -11.02
CA GLY A 10 -20.55 5.05 -11.00
C GLY A 10 -21.36 4.13 -10.07
N ALA A 11 -20.92 2.91 -9.84
CA ALA A 11 -21.60 1.94 -8.96
C ALA A 11 -21.18 2.07 -7.48
N LEU A 12 -20.02 2.68 -7.18
CA LEU A 12 -19.52 2.91 -5.82
C LEU A 12 -19.81 4.32 -5.29
N GLY A 13 -20.64 5.08 -6.04
CA GLY A 13 -21.39 6.29 -5.68
C GLY A 13 -20.71 7.35 -4.86
N GLU A 14 -20.88 8.54 -5.25
CA GLU A 14 -21.21 9.81 -4.58
C GLU A 14 -20.27 10.39 -3.49
N ASN A 15 -19.26 9.69 -2.93
CA ASN A 15 -18.43 10.22 -1.84
C ASN A 15 -16.92 10.31 -2.09
N TYR A 16 -16.43 9.87 -3.24
CA TYR A 16 -15.01 10.02 -3.56
C TYR A 16 -14.82 11.21 -4.51
N GLY A 17 -14.35 12.33 -3.99
CA GLY A 17 -13.80 13.40 -4.86
C GLY A 17 -12.85 12.78 -5.88
N ALA A 18 -12.61 13.45 -7.01
CA ALA A 18 -11.74 12.93 -8.07
C ALA A 18 -10.38 12.51 -7.48
N LEU A 19 -10.07 11.21 -7.58
CA LEU A 19 -8.80 10.67 -7.12
C LEU A 19 -7.64 11.31 -7.92
N PRO A 20 -6.43 11.42 -7.32
CA PRO A 20 -5.28 11.97 -8.03
C PRO A 20 -4.99 11.24 -9.34
N GLU A 21 -4.53 11.97 -10.34
CA GLU A 21 -4.03 11.36 -11.57
C GLU A 21 -2.94 10.36 -11.26
N GLY A 22 -3.05 9.14 -11.83
CA GLY A 22 -2.14 8.02 -11.56
C GLY A 22 -2.49 7.22 -10.31
N PHE A 23 -3.57 7.56 -9.58
CA PHE A 23 -4.14 6.71 -8.54
C PHE A 23 -5.23 5.81 -9.14
N VAL A 24 -5.13 4.51 -8.91
CA VAL A 24 -6.16 3.53 -9.31
C VAL A 24 -6.57 2.73 -8.09
N PHE A 25 -7.86 2.51 -7.92
CA PHE A 25 -8.43 1.69 -6.86
C PHE A 25 -9.23 0.54 -7.46
N GLN A 26 -9.11 -0.64 -6.88
CA GLN A 26 -9.80 -1.85 -7.28
C GLN A 26 -10.40 -2.53 -6.05
N PRO A 27 -11.73 -2.51 -5.86
CA PRO A 27 -12.39 -3.36 -4.87
C PRO A 27 -12.32 -4.82 -5.30
N ASP A 28 -12.44 -5.73 -4.33
CA ASP A 28 -12.45 -7.19 -4.54
C ASP A 28 -11.34 -7.68 -5.49
N PHE A 29 -10.13 -7.14 -5.29
CA PHE A 29 -8.96 -7.47 -6.09
C PHE A 29 -8.52 -8.92 -5.91
N ILE A 30 -8.70 -9.47 -4.72
CA ILE A 30 -8.46 -10.87 -4.41
C ILE A 30 -9.72 -11.52 -3.85
N SER A 31 -9.83 -12.85 -3.96
CA SER A 31 -10.92 -13.63 -3.40
C SER A 31 -10.80 -13.75 -1.87
N SER A 32 -11.88 -14.22 -1.22
CA SER A 32 -11.86 -14.54 0.21
C SER A 32 -10.92 -15.69 0.55
N ASP A 33 -10.75 -16.64 -0.36
CA ASP A 33 -9.84 -17.78 -0.15
C ASP A 33 -8.38 -17.35 -0.28
N GLU A 34 -8.06 -16.48 -1.26
CA GLU A 34 -6.73 -15.86 -1.37
C GLU A 34 -6.41 -15.04 -0.11
N GLU A 35 -7.36 -14.26 0.39
CA GLU A 35 -7.17 -13.48 1.62
C GLU A 35 -6.91 -14.38 2.83
N ARG A 36 -7.71 -15.42 3.02
CA ARG A 36 -7.56 -16.37 4.14
C ARG A 36 -6.16 -17.00 4.12
N ALA A 37 -5.73 -17.53 2.96
CA ALA A 37 -4.41 -18.14 2.82
C ALA A 37 -3.28 -17.13 3.14
N LEU A 38 -3.39 -15.89 2.66
CA LEU A 38 -2.42 -14.84 2.96
C LEU A 38 -2.37 -14.49 4.45
N LEU A 39 -3.51 -14.40 5.12
CA LEU A 39 -3.57 -14.09 6.55
C LEU A 39 -2.97 -15.21 7.41
N GLU A 40 -3.19 -16.47 7.05
CA GLU A 40 -2.58 -17.63 7.73
C GLU A 40 -1.04 -17.60 7.64
N GLU A 41 -0.48 -17.27 6.48
CA GLU A 41 0.96 -17.16 6.30
C GLU A 41 1.54 -15.91 6.98
N ILE A 42 0.85 -14.76 6.92
CA ILE A 42 1.26 -13.54 7.59
C ILE A 42 1.32 -13.72 9.11
N ALA A 43 0.41 -14.52 9.70
CA ALA A 43 0.41 -14.80 11.13
C ALA A 43 1.70 -15.51 11.62
N ARG A 44 2.43 -16.17 10.71
CA ARG A 44 3.69 -16.85 11.00
C ARG A 44 4.93 -15.97 10.79
N LEU A 45 4.76 -14.78 10.20
CA LEU A 45 5.89 -13.87 9.93
C LEU A 45 6.41 -13.22 11.21
N PRO A 46 7.73 -13.08 11.34
CA PRO A 46 8.36 -12.35 12.44
C PRO A 46 8.23 -10.84 12.21
N LEU A 47 7.03 -10.29 12.39
CA LEU A 47 6.79 -8.86 12.24
C LEU A 47 7.41 -8.09 13.40
N GLU A 48 8.20 -7.07 13.09
CA GLU A 48 8.86 -6.20 14.05
C GLU A 48 8.25 -4.79 14.06
N ALA A 49 8.34 -4.10 15.21
CA ALA A 49 7.88 -2.72 15.31
C ALA A 49 8.67 -1.83 14.33
N ALA A 50 7.96 -1.05 13.52
CA ALA A 50 8.60 -0.16 12.56
C ALA A 50 9.34 0.96 13.30
N LYS A 51 10.64 1.10 13.04
CA LYS A 51 11.48 2.15 13.62
C LYS A 51 11.63 3.30 12.61
N TYR A 52 11.56 4.52 13.12
CA TYR A 52 11.78 5.73 12.34
C TYR A 52 12.63 6.69 13.19
N LYS A 53 13.93 6.76 12.93
CA LYS A 53 14.89 7.50 13.77
C LYS A 53 14.75 7.06 15.22
N GLN A 54 14.35 7.97 16.11
CA GLN A 54 14.15 7.70 17.54
C GLN A 54 12.73 7.26 17.90
N TYR A 55 11.82 7.21 16.92
CA TYR A 55 10.42 6.86 17.14
C TYR A 55 10.15 5.41 16.74
N THR A 56 9.54 4.66 17.64
CA THR A 56 9.01 3.32 17.37
C THR A 56 7.52 3.40 17.10
N ALA A 57 7.11 3.03 15.90
CA ALA A 57 5.71 3.07 15.51
C ALA A 57 4.93 1.90 16.11
N ARG A 58 3.63 2.08 16.28
CA ARG A 58 2.73 1.00 16.74
C ARG A 58 2.55 -0.11 15.70
N ARG A 59 2.72 0.19 14.40
CA ARG A 59 2.63 -0.80 13.34
C ARG A 59 3.83 -1.74 13.38
N ARG A 60 3.60 -3.02 13.08
CA ARG A 60 4.67 -3.99 12.89
C ARG A 60 4.84 -4.28 11.41
N ILE A 61 6.04 -4.56 10.98
CA ILE A 61 6.41 -4.71 9.56
C ILE A 61 7.37 -5.87 9.33
N ALA A 62 7.36 -6.37 8.09
CA ALA A 62 8.43 -7.18 7.52
C ALA A 62 8.73 -6.70 6.10
N TYR A 63 10.01 -6.42 5.81
CA TYR A 63 10.50 -6.06 4.48
C TYR A 63 11.05 -7.29 3.77
N PHE A 64 10.85 -7.32 2.45
CA PHE A 64 11.42 -8.35 1.57
C PHE A 64 11.99 -7.71 0.30
N GLY A 65 13.12 -8.26 -0.19
CA GLY A 65 13.89 -7.72 -1.30
C GLY A 65 14.73 -6.51 -0.86
N PHE A 66 14.07 -5.40 -0.56
CA PHE A 66 14.71 -4.19 -0.03
C PHE A 66 13.97 -3.67 1.19
N GLY A 67 14.73 -3.21 2.19
CA GLY A 67 14.26 -2.43 3.33
C GLY A 67 14.75 -0.99 3.24
N TYR A 68 14.04 -0.05 3.84
CA TYR A 68 14.48 1.34 3.94
C TYR A 68 14.92 1.66 5.37
N ASP A 69 16.18 2.02 5.52
CA ASP A 69 16.73 2.51 6.79
C ASP A 69 16.50 4.03 6.86
N PHE A 70 15.51 4.42 7.67
CA PHE A 70 15.16 5.83 7.87
C PHE A 70 16.22 6.61 8.70
N THR A 71 17.12 5.92 9.40
CA THR A 71 18.19 6.56 10.13
C THR A 71 19.34 6.90 9.20
N ALA A 72 19.75 5.94 8.37
CA ALA A 72 20.79 6.11 7.37
C ALA A 72 20.27 6.76 6.07
N ASN A 73 18.96 6.92 5.94
CA ASN A 73 18.27 7.45 4.75
C ASN A 73 18.68 6.74 3.46
N ARG A 74 18.69 5.40 3.48
CA ARG A 74 19.13 4.59 2.33
C ARG A 74 18.39 3.26 2.26
N LEU A 75 18.34 2.70 1.04
CA LEU A 75 17.94 1.32 0.83
C LEU A 75 19.03 0.36 1.35
N GLY A 76 18.56 -0.72 1.97
CA GLY A 76 19.38 -1.88 2.33
C GLY A 76 18.77 -3.16 1.75
N ALA A 77 19.58 -4.20 1.65
CA ALA A 77 19.07 -5.53 1.31
C ALA A 77 18.17 -6.04 2.45
N ALA A 78 17.09 -6.70 2.08
CA ALA A 78 16.19 -7.42 2.99
C ALA A 78 16.09 -8.89 2.53
N PRO A 79 15.60 -9.81 3.38
CA PRO A 79 15.40 -11.19 2.98
C PRO A 79 14.59 -11.31 1.69
N PRO A 80 14.77 -12.37 0.90
CA PRO A 80 13.94 -12.61 -0.28
C PRO A 80 12.47 -12.75 0.13
N ALA A 81 11.56 -12.37 -0.79
CA ALA A 81 10.14 -12.52 -0.54
C ALA A 81 9.79 -14.02 -0.37
N PRO A 82 9.03 -14.38 0.69
CA PRO A 82 8.61 -15.75 0.89
C PRO A 82 7.69 -16.21 -0.26
N ALA A 83 7.70 -17.50 -0.54
CA ALA A 83 7.02 -18.10 -1.69
C ALA A 83 5.52 -17.77 -1.74
N PHE A 84 4.85 -17.66 -0.59
CA PHE A 84 3.42 -17.37 -0.52
C PHE A 84 3.03 -16.00 -1.08
N LEU A 85 3.97 -15.05 -1.16
CA LEU A 85 3.74 -13.74 -1.79
C LEU A 85 3.84 -13.79 -3.32
N GLY A 86 4.39 -14.85 -3.90
CA GLY A 86 4.59 -14.99 -5.34
C GLY A 86 3.31 -14.82 -6.16
N PRO A 87 2.25 -15.60 -5.91
CA PRO A 87 1.00 -15.48 -6.66
C PRO A 87 0.38 -14.08 -6.58
N LEU A 88 0.40 -13.45 -5.40
CA LEU A 88 -0.10 -12.08 -5.24
C LEU A 88 0.77 -11.06 -5.98
N ARG A 89 2.10 -11.19 -5.92
CA ARG A 89 3.02 -10.33 -6.67
C ARG A 89 2.76 -10.41 -8.17
N ASP A 90 2.57 -11.60 -8.71
CA ASP A 90 2.32 -11.83 -10.12
C ASP A 90 0.98 -11.20 -10.55
N LYS A 91 -0.07 -11.36 -9.74
CA LYS A 91 -1.38 -10.73 -9.94
C LYS A 91 -1.30 -9.20 -9.92
N VAL A 92 -0.56 -8.63 -8.95
CA VAL A 92 -0.32 -7.18 -8.85
C VAL A 92 0.49 -6.68 -10.05
N ALA A 93 1.55 -7.38 -10.44
CA ALA A 93 2.37 -7.00 -11.59
C ALA A 93 1.55 -6.98 -12.88
N ALA A 94 0.74 -7.99 -13.13
CA ALA A 94 -0.17 -8.04 -14.28
C ALA A 94 -1.14 -6.87 -14.28
N TRP A 95 -1.75 -6.55 -13.13
CA TRP A 95 -2.65 -5.41 -12.98
C TRP A 95 -1.97 -4.05 -13.22
N MET A 96 -0.70 -3.94 -12.83
CA MET A 96 0.12 -2.76 -13.07
C MET A 96 0.73 -2.71 -14.48
N SER A 97 0.52 -3.73 -15.32
CA SER A 97 1.20 -3.90 -16.63
C SER A 97 2.72 -3.89 -16.49
N LEU A 98 3.22 -4.70 -15.56
CA LEU A 98 4.65 -4.89 -15.27
C LEU A 98 5.03 -6.36 -15.32
N ALA A 99 6.32 -6.63 -15.54
CA ALA A 99 6.88 -7.96 -15.24
C ALA A 99 6.94 -8.15 -13.70
N PRO A 100 6.68 -9.36 -13.17
CA PRO A 100 6.77 -9.61 -11.72
C PRO A 100 8.09 -9.21 -11.09
N ALA A 101 9.20 -9.39 -11.80
CA ALA A 101 10.54 -9.03 -11.35
C ALA A 101 10.76 -7.51 -11.17
N ALA A 102 9.90 -6.67 -11.76
CA ALA A 102 9.94 -5.22 -11.55
C ALA A 102 9.45 -4.81 -10.16
N LEU A 103 8.67 -5.65 -9.48
CA LEU A 103 8.24 -5.46 -8.11
C LEU A 103 9.34 -5.99 -7.15
N GLU A 104 10.37 -5.17 -6.98
CA GLU A 104 11.61 -5.55 -6.29
C GLU A 104 11.50 -5.51 -4.76
N GLN A 105 10.47 -4.82 -4.22
CA GLN A 105 10.18 -4.79 -2.79
C GLN A 105 8.78 -5.28 -2.48
N ALA A 106 8.67 -6.07 -1.41
CA ALA A 106 7.40 -6.31 -0.72
C ALA A 106 7.51 -5.85 0.75
N LEU A 107 6.44 -5.25 1.26
CA LEU A 107 6.32 -4.82 2.65
C LEU A 107 5.00 -5.33 3.21
N VAL A 108 5.07 -6.21 4.20
CA VAL A 108 3.91 -6.60 5.01
C VAL A 108 3.82 -5.69 6.21
N THR A 109 2.65 -5.11 6.45
CA THR A 109 2.40 -4.21 7.59
C THR A 109 1.17 -4.66 8.37
N GLU A 110 1.31 -4.78 9.69
CA GLU A 110 0.23 -4.99 10.64
C GLU A 110 -0.20 -3.67 11.27
N TYR A 111 -1.49 -3.41 11.27
CA TYR A 111 -2.14 -2.33 11.98
C TYR A 111 -3.10 -2.91 13.03
N ARG A 112 -2.70 -2.91 14.30
CA ARG A 112 -3.60 -3.24 15.39
C ARG A 112 -4.63 -2.11 15.59
N PRO A 113 -5.78 -2.38 16.24
CA PRO A 113 -6.76 -1.34 16.55
C PRO A 113 -6.11 -0.09 17.15
N GLY A 114 -6.49 1.08 16.65
CA GLY A 114 -5.92 2.36 17.07
C GLY A 114 -4.58 2.75 16.43
N THR A 115 -4.05 1.95 15.51
CA THR A 115 -2.77 2.24 14.86
C THR A 115 -2.96 3.15 13.64
N PRO A 116 -2.40 4.37 13.63
CA PRO A 116 -2.39 5.26 12.47
C PRO A 116 -1.11 5.09 11.65
N LEU A 117 -1.14 5.68 10.45
CA LEU A 117 0.06 6.03 9.69
C LEU A 117 0.02 7.52 9.34
N GLY A 118 1.04 8.27 9.77
CA GLY A 118 1.13 9.71 9.55
C GLY A 118 1.25 10.08 8.07
N TRP A 119 1.11 11.36 7.77
CA TRP A 119 1.28 11.91 6.43
C TRP A 119 2.70 11.69 5.92
N HIS A 120 2.85 11.04 4.79
CA HIS A 120 4.13 10.75 4.16
C HIS A 120 3.99 10.57 2.65
N ARG A 121 5.11 10.54 1.97
CA ARG A 121 5.33 9.95 0.66
C ARG A 121 6.26 8.76 0.86
N ASP A 122 6.15 7.75 0.04
CA ASP A 122 7.12 6.66 0.05
C ASP A 122 8.54 7.18 -0.24
N ALA A 123 9.57 6.46 0.19
CA ALA A 123 10.96 6.83 -0.06
C ALA A 123 11.21 7.06 -1.56
N PRO A 124 12.04 8.06 -1.91
CA PRO A 124 12.26 8.44 -3.32
C PRO A 124 12.89 7.33 -4.16
N ASP A 125 13.54 6.39 -3.52
CA ASP A 125 14.14 5.21 -4.17
C ASP A 125 13.11 4.25 -4.76
N PHE A 126 11.82 4.42 -4.44
CA PHE A 126 10.73 3.61 -4.95
C PHE A 126 9.90 4.39 -5.97
N GLY A 127 9.65 3.77 -7.11
CA GLY A 127 8.81 4.31 -8.18
C GLY A 127 7.33 4.02 -7.96
N ARG A 128 6.77 3.11 -8.76
CA ARG A 128 5.35 2.72 -8.67
C ARG A 128 5.07 1.90 -7.43
N VAL A 129 3.92 2.11 -6.83
CA VAL A 129 3.50 1.46 -5.58
C VAL A 129 2.12 0.85 -5.76
N ALA A 130 1.94 -0.38 -5.30
CA ALA A 130 0.62 -0.99 -5.15
C ALA A 130 0.47 -1.56 -3.74
N GLY A 131 -0.71 -1.37 -3.15
CA GLY A 131 -1.03 -1.92 -1.83
C GLY A 131 -2.31 -2.75 -1.87
N VAL A 132 -2.29 -3.92 -1.23
CA VAL A 132 -3.46 -4.81 -1.05
C VAL A 132 -3.86 -4.78 0.42
N SER A 133 -5.14 -4.56 0.69
CA SER A 133 -5.71 -4.44 2.05
C SER A 133 -6.32 -5.77 2.48
N LEU A 134 -6.03 -6.21 3.71
CA LEU A 134 -6.48 -7.50 4.24
C LEU A 134 -7.04 -7.33 5.66
N GLY A 135 -8.03 -8.16 6.01
CA GLY A 135 -8.64 -8.25 7.34
C GLY A 135 -9.60 -7.09 7.61
N GLY A 136 -9.16 -6.07 8.33
CA GLY A 136 -10.00 -4.94 8.71
C GLY A 136 -10.11 -3.83 7.68
N TRP A 137 -11.18 -3.04 7.76
CA TRP A 137 -11.35 -1.80 7.01
C TRP A 137 -10.35 -0.73 7.44
N ALA A 138 -9.93 0.09 6.47
CA ALA A 138 -9.11 1.26 6.73
C ALA A 138 -9.59 2.48 5.95
N ARG A 139 -9.22 3.67 6.42
CA ARG A 139 -9.45 4.92 5.72
C ARG A 139 -8.12 5.58 5.39
N MET A 140 -7.80 5.58 4.09
CA MET A 140 -6.64 6.30 3.54
C MET A 140 -7.05 7.73 3.27
N ARG A 141 -6.17 8.66 3.60
CA ARG A 141 -6.34 10.07 3.23
C ARG A 141 -5.26 10.47 2.24
N LEU A 142 -5.62 11.28 1.28
CA LEU A 142 -4.75 11.80 0.23
C LEU A 142 -4.78 13.33 0.27
N ARG A 143 -3.62 14.00 0.16
CA ARG A 143 -3.51 15.45 0.02
C ARG A 143 -2.35 15.83 -0.89
N ARG A 144 -2.45 16.97 -1.54
CA ARG A 144 -1.34 17.52 -2.34
C ARG A 144 -0.10 17.83 -1.50
N TYR A 145 1.05 17.75 -2.13
CA TYR A 145 2.34 18.18 -1.56
C TYR A 145 3.06 19.09 -2.57
N PRO A 146 3.50 20.30 -2.14
CA PRO A 146 3.33 20.88 -0.80
C PRO A 146 1.87 21.02 -0.39
N ARG A 147 1.60 21.09 0.92
CA ARG A 147 0.25 21.17 1.45
C ARG A 147 -0.43 22.47 0.98
N GLY A 148 -1.55 22.32 0.28
CA GLY A 148 -2.49 23.39 -0.07
C GLY A 148 -3.58 23.59 0.99
N LYS A 149 -4.59 24.39 0.62
CA LYS A 149 -5.80 24.65 1.44
C LYS A 149 -6.86 23.55 1.25
N ASP A 150 -6.67 22.65 0.29
CA ASP A 150 -7.66 21.65 -0.10
C ASP A 150 -7.94 20.66 1.04
N THR A 151 -9.20 20.28 1.16
CA THR A 151 -9.61 19.19 2.06
C THR A 151 -9.02 17.87 1.56
N PRO A 152 -8.43 17.05 2.44
CA PRO A 152 -7.94 15.75 2.04
C PRO A 152 -9.05 14.85 1.49
N ILE A 153 -8.77 14.15 0.41
CA ILE A 153 -9.62 13.08 -0.10
C ILE A 153 -9.53 11.91 0.87
N VAL A 154 -10.67 11.31 1.21
CA VAL A 154 -10.74 10.11 2.06
C VAL A 154 -11.21 8.95 1.20
N LEU A 155 -10.41 7.89 1.15
CA LEU A 155 -10.73 6.63 0.46
C LEU A 155 -10.89 5.52 1.49
N GLU A 156 -11.99 4.79 1.44
CA GLU A 156 -12.18 3.58 2.23
C GLU A 156 -11.54 2.39 1.54
N LEU A 157 -10.68 1.68 2.27
CA LEU A 157 -10.03 0.45 1.84
C LEU A 157 -10.71 -0.73 2.53
N ALA A 158 -11.59 -1.39 1.81
CA ALA A 158 -12.19 -2.65 2.26
C ALA A 158 -11.12 -3.76 2.31
N PRO A 159 -11.32 -4.81 3.11
CA PRO A 159 -10.59 -6.06 2.92
C PRO A 159 -10.67 -6.51 1.46
N ARG A 160 -9.59 -7.12 0.96
CA ARG A 160 -9.43 -7.60 -0.42
C ARG A 160 -9.35 -6.52 -1.50
N SER A 161 -9.43 -5.23 -1.15
CA SER A 161 -9.21 -4.16 -2.12
C SER A 161 -7.72 -3.92 -2.38
N ALA A 162 -7.43 -3.33 -3.55
CA ALA A 162 -6.10 -2.89 -3.92
C ALA A 162 -6.10 -1.44 -4.44
N TYR A 163 -4.98 -0.77 -4.27
CA TYR A 163 -4.72 0.53 -4.89
C TYR A 163 -3.34 0.54 -5.53
N GLN A 164 -3.16 1.37 -6.56
CA GLN A 164 -1.83 1.69 -7.09
C GLN A 164 -1.64 3.19 -7.20
N MET A 165 -0.39 3.61 -7.06
CA MET A 165 0.06 4.99 -7.20
C MET A 165 1.22 5.07 -8.17
N GLN A 166 1.09 5.93 -9.19
CA GLN A 166 2.12 6.27 -10.16
C GLN A 166 1.98 7.73 -10.57
N GLY A 167 2.96 8.28 -11.30
CA GLY A 167 2.88 9.65 -11.80
C GLY A 167 2.57 10.67 -10.70
N ALA A 168 1.60 11.56 -10.93
CA ALA A 168 1.24 12.62 -9.98
C ALA A 168 0.84 12.07 -8.61
N ALA A 169 0.03 11.01 -8.55
CA ALA A 169 -0.37 10.38 -7.28
C ALA A 169 0.81 9.94 -6.43
N ARG A 170 1.89 9.45 -7.07
CA ARG A 170 3.09 8.99 -6.39
C ARG A 170 4.00 10.15 -5.94
N TRP A 171 4.17 11.16 -6.76
CA TRP A 171 5.21 12.17 -6.56
C TRP A 171 4.71 13.48 -5.97
N GLN A 172 3.44 13.83 -6.24
CA GLN A 172 2.86 15.13 -5.87
C GLN A 172 1.84 15.02 -4.73
N TRP A 173 1.59 13.81 -4.20
CA TRP A 173 0.63 13.61 -3.13
C TRP A 173 1.25 12.90 -1.94
N GLN A 174 0.80 13.29 -0.75
CA GLN A 174 1.01 12.55 0.49
C GLN A 174 -0.20 11.70 0.79
N HIS A 175 0.05 10.59 1.48
CA HIS A 175 -1.02 9.76 2.01
C HIS A 175 -0.81 9.47 3.50
N SER A 176 -1.90 9.10 4.16
CA SER A 176 -1.93 8.73 5.58
C SER A 176 -3.03 7.70 5.81
N MET A 177 -2.96 6.98 6.93
CA MET A 177 -4.03 6.07 7.36
C MET A 177 -4.59 6.56 8.69
N LEU A 178 -5.92 6.68 8.77
CA LEU A 178 -6.58 6.91 10.06
C LEU A 178 -6.43 5.67 10.95
N PRO A 179 -6.52 5.82 12.28
CA PRO A 179 -6.51 4.70 13.19
C PRO A 179 -7.55 3.65 12.76
N THR A 180 -7.10 2.39 12.61
CA THR A 180 -7.98 1.27 12.26
C THR A 180 -8.84 0.87 13.47
N ARG A 181 -10.06 0.42 13.23
CA ARG A 181 -10.95 -0.08 14.30
C ARG A 181 -10.71 -1.57 14.58
N MET A 182 -10.21 -2.29 13.61
CA MET A 182 -9.96 -3.73 13.66
C MET A 182 -8.51 -4.03 13.26
N LEU A 183 -8.06 -5.24 13.56
CA LEU A 183 -6.79 -5.74 13.05
C LEU A 183 -6.83 -5.74 11.52
N ARG A 184 -5.85 -5.07 10.93
CA ARG A 184 -5.69 -4.94 9.48
C ARG A 184 -4.27 -5.28 9.09
N TYR A 185 -4.13 -5.92 7.96
CA TYR A 185 -2.84 -6.05 7.29
C TYR A 185 -2.84 -5.33 5.95
N SER A 186 -1.67 -4.95 5.48
CA SER A 186 -1.47 -4.58 4.08
C SER A 186 -0.19 -5.21 3.55
N ILE A 187 -0.26 -5.63 2.29
CA ILE A 187 0.92 -6.04 1.53
C ILE A 187 1.14 -4.96 0.48
N THR A 188 2.30 -4.31 0.51
CA THR A 188 2.66 -3.26 -0.44
C THR A 188 3.82 -3.73 -1.29
N PHE A 189 3.68 -3.65 -2.62
CA PHE A 189 4.73 -3.92 -3.59
C PHE A 189 5.22 -2.62 -4.22
N ARG A 190 6.52 -2.55 -4.51
CA ARG A 190 7.14 -1.34 -5.10
C ARG A 190 8.14 -1.71 -6.17
N THR A 191 8.17 -0.89 -7.24
CA THR A 191 9.31 -0.87 -8.15
C THR A 191 10.42 -0.02 -7.56
N ARG A 192 11.67 -0.29 -7.94
CA ARG A 192 12.74 0.67 -7.68
C ARG A 192 12.70 1.80 -8.70
N GLU A 193 12.97 3.02 -8.21
CA GLU A 193 13.32 4.13 -9.06
C GLU A 193 14.83 4.04 -9.36
N ARG A 194 15.16 3.98 -10.63
CA ARG A 194 16.56 4.00 -11.08
C ARG A 194 16.78 5.39 -11.65
N SER A 195 17.58 6.19 -10.95
CA SER A 195 18.09 7.46 -11.44
C SER A 195 19.01 7.28 -12.64
#